data_0a7d7a727aece75733a4f14685783326
#
_entry.id   0a7d7a727aece75733a4f14685783326
#
_cell.length_a   1.000
_cell.length_b   1.000
_cell.length_c   1.000
_cell.angle_alpha   90.00
_cell.angle_beta   90.00
_cell.angle_gamma   90.00
#
_symmetry.space_group_name_H-M   'P 1'
#
loop_
_entity.id
_entity.type
_entity.pdbx_description
1 polymer ?
#
loop_
_entity_poly.entity_id
_entity_poly.type
_entity_poly.pdbx_seq_one_letter_code
_entity_poly.pdbx_strand_id
1 'polypeptide(L)'
;QTCALPISYGAVVVPILHEFKADQVHNIVNHSEARLLFVGDQIWENLNEAAMPHLEGIIELKDFGVPVSRSEKLAYARDHLNEIFGHKFPCRFRPDDISYEKEKSEDLAIINYTSGTTGYSKGVMLPYRSILSNVLYCKEKIGLKAGDSVVSMLPLGHVFGMTFDFLYGFTAGAHLWFLTRMPSPKIIAESFAEIRPRVIACVPLIVEKIFKKN
;
A
#
# COMPACT_ATOMS: atom_id res chain seq x y z
N GLN A 1 3.77 0.98 0.10
CA GLN A 1 4.64 0.77 -1.08
C GLN A 1 4.32 -0.54 -1.80
N THR A 2 3.95 -1.59 -1.09
CA THR A 2 3.69 -2.92 -1.67
C THR A 2 2.34 -3.06 -2.39
N CYS A 3 1.38 -2.17 -2.17
CA CYS A 3 0.05 -2.28 -2.78
C CYS A 3 0.04 -2.08 -4.32
N ALA A 4 0.94 -1.26 -4.85
CA ALA A 4 0.96 -0.97 -6.29
C ALA A 4 1.37 -2.19 -7.13
N LEU A 5 2.34 -2.99 -6.66
CA LEU A 5 2.80 -4.17 -7.41
C LEU A 5 1.73 -5.25 -7.57
N PRO A 6 1.05 -5.74 -6.49
CA PRO A 6 -0.02 -6.71 -6.65
C PRO A 6 -1.14 -6.23 -7.57
N ILE A 7 -1.53 -4.95 -7.45
CA ILE A 7 -2.55 -4.34 -8.32
C ILE A 7 -2.12 -4.41 -9.80
N SER A 8 -0.86 -4.12 -10.11
CA SER A 8 -0.34 -4.17 -11.48
C SER A 8 -0.35 -5.58 -12.09
N TYR A 9 -0.53 -6.61 -11.28
CA TYR A 9 -0.66 -8.02 -11.69
C TYR A 9 -2.08 -8.58 -11.49
N GLY A 10 -3.09 -7.71 -11.44
CA GLY A 10 -4.50 -8.10 -11.38
C GLY A 10 -4.97 -8.58 -10.00
N ALA A 11 -4.18 -8.39 -8.95
CA ALA A 11 -4.59 -8.78 -7.62
C ALA A 11 -5.45 -7.69 -6.96
N VAL A 12 -6.52 -8.11 -6.28
CA VAL A 12 -7.29 -7.23 -5.39
C VAL A 12 -6.51 -7.04 -4.09
N VAL A 13 -6.22 -5.79 -3.74
CA VAL A 13 -5.44 -5.47 -2.54
C VAL A 13 -6.36 -5.06 -1.39
N VAL A 14 -6.04 -5.58 -0.20
CA VAL A 14 -6.70 -5.22 1.05
C VAL A 14 -5.68 -4.51 1.94
N PRO A 15 -5.58 -3.17 1.87
CA PRO A 15 -4.65 -2.43 2.70
C PRO A 15 -5.13 -2.42 4.15
N ILE A 16 -4.25 -2.78 5.07
CA ILE A 16 -4.53 -2.82 6.51
C ILE A 16 -3.66 -1.77 7.19
N LEU A 17 -4.27 -0.93 8.02
CA LEU A 17 -3.54 0.06 8.80
C LEU A 17 -2.71 -0.61 9.89
N HIS A 18 -1.49 -0.13 10.10
CA HIS A 18 -0.57 -0.64 11.11
C HIS A 18 -1.07 -0.48 12.56
N GLU A 19 -2.06 0.40 12.77
CA GLU A 19 -2.69 0.65 14.07
C GLU A 19 -3.74 -0.41 14.45
N PHE A 20 -4.13 -1.27 13.52
CA PHE A 20 -5.12 -2.31 13.81
C PHE A 20 -4.53 -3.40 14.72
N LYS A 21 -5.33 -3.80 15.70
CA LYS A 21 -4.98 -4.89 16.61
C LYS A 21 -5.07 -6.24 15.90
N ALA A 22 -4.42 -7.24 16.46
CA ALA A 22 -4.36 -8.58 15.87
C ALA A 22 -5.74 -9.17 15.53
N ASP A 23 -6.72 -9.05 16.43
CA ASP A 23 -8.09 -9.50 16.21
C ASP A 23 -8.77 -8.81 15.03
N GLN A 24 -8.54 -7.51 14.86
CA GLN A 24 -9.04 -6.75 13.71
C GLN A 24 -8.37 -7.20 12.40
N VAL A 25 -7.06 -7.44 12.42
CA VAL A 25 -6.32 -7.96 11.27
C VAL A 25 -6.85 -9.35 10.88
N HIS A 26 -7.00 -10.27 11.84
CA HIS A 26 -7.56 -11.60 11.60
C HIS A 26 -8.97 -11.53 10.99
N ASN A 27 -9.83 -10.66 11.53
CA ASN A 27 -11.17 -10.46 11.00
C ASN A 27 -11.16 -9.93 9.56
N ILE A 28 -10.33 -8.93 9.25
CA ILE A 28 -10.23 -8.36 7.91
C ILE A 28 -9.72 -9.40 6.92
N VAL A 29 -8.66 -10.14 7.27
CA VAL A 29 -8.09 -11.19 6.42
C VAL A 29 -9.13 -12.27 6.10
N ASN A 30 -9.86 -12.73 7.10
CA ASN A 30 -10.89 -13.76 6.91
C ASN A 30 -12.11 -13.23 6.13
N HIS A 31 -12.60 -12.03 6.46
CA HIS A 31 -13.76 -11.44 5.80
C HIS A 31 -13.48 -11.06 4.33
N SER A 32 -12.27 -10.67 4.01
CA SER A 32 -11.87 -10.35 2.64
C SER A 32 -11.50 -11.57 1.81
N GLU A 33 -11.48 -12.76 2.43
CA GLU A 33 -11.02 -14.02 1.79
C GLU A 33 -9.61 -13.89 1.19
N ALA A 34 -8.74 -13.11 1.87
CA ALA A 34 -7.39 -12.89 1.42
C ALA A 34 -6.60 -14.21 1.39
N ARG A 35 -5.90 -14.47 0.31
CA ARG A 35 -5.09 -15.68 0.12
C ARG A 35 -3.65 -15.51 0.54
N LEU A 36 -3.11 -14.31 0.40
CA LEU A 36 -1.73 -13.96 0.77
C LEU A 36 -1.73 -12.75 1.71
N LEU A 37 -0.90 -12.80 2.74
CA LEU A 37 -0.65 -11.69 3.65
C LEU A 37 0.81 -11.24 3.52
N PHE A 38 1.01 -9.98 3.12
CA PHE A 38 2.30 -9.31 3.21
C PHE A 38 2.36 -8.54 4.52
N VAL A 39 3.35 -8.82 5.36
CA VAL A 39 3.38 -8.28 6.73
C VAL A 39 4.80 -7.88 7.14
N GLY A 40 4.93 -6.82 7.94
CA GLY A 40 6.20 -6.48 8.60
C GLY A 40 6.43 -7.37 9.83
N ASP A 41 7.69 -7.63 10.13
CA ASP A 41 8.14 -8.48 11.24
C ASP A 41 7.46 -8.14 12.58
N GLN A 42 7.50 -6.88 12.99
CA GLN A 42 6.89 -6.42 14.26
C GLN A 42 5.38 -6.65 14.35
N ILE A 43 4.69 -6.61 13.21
CA ILE A 43 3.25 -6.91 13.17
C ILE A 43 3.04 -8.42 13.22
N TRP A 44 3.86 -9.17 12.47
CA TRP A 44 3.78 -10.62 12.38
C TRP A 44 3.92 -11.30 13.75
N GLU A 45 4.85 -10.86 14.58
CA GLU A 45 5.08 -11.37 15.94
C GLU A 45 3.81 -11.36 16.82
N ASN A 46 2.85 -10.50 16.52
CA ASN A 46 1.60 -10.37 17.27
C ASN A 46 0.40 -11.07 16.62
N LEU A 47 0.57 -11.66 15.44
CA LEU A 47 -0.52 -12.34 14.74
C LEU A 47 -0.54 -13.84 15.06
N ASN A 48 -1.75 -14.40 15.07
CA ASN A 48 -1.97 -15.84 15.18
C ASN A 48 -2.38 -16.40 13.82
N GLU A 49 -1.50 -17.16 13.18
CA GLU A 49 -1.76 -17.75 11.86
C GLU A 49 -2.94 -18.74 11.87
N ALA A 50 -3.17 -19.43 12.99
CA ALA A 50 -4.30 -20.36 13.14
C ALA A 50 -5.66 -19.64 13.11
N ALA A 51 -5.69 -18.34 13.42
CA ALA A 51 -6.89 -17.52 13.33
C ALA A 51 -7.19 -17.06 11.88
N MET A 52 -6.32 -17.37 10.92
CA MET A 52 -6.46 -17.03 9.50
C MET A 52 -6.35 -18.29 8.62
N PRO A 53 -7.30 -19.24 8.72
CA PRO A 53 -7.17 -20.57 8.11
C PRO A 53 -7.20 -20.56 6.58
N HIS A 54 -7.77 -19.53 5.95
CA HIS A 54 -7.90 -19.44 4.50
C HIS A 54 -6.65 -18.86 3.80
N LEU A 55 -5.68 -18.33 4.55
CA LEU A 55 -4.42 -17.87 3.98
C LEU A 55 -3.64 -19.05 3.39
N GLU A 56 -3.22 -18.91 2.16
CA GLU A 56 -2.31 -19.83 1.48
C GLU A 56 -0.86 -19.58 1.87
N GLY A 57 -0.54 -18.33 2.24
CA GLY A 57 0.78 -17.97 2.70
C GLY A 57 0.90 -16.59 3.30
N ILE A 58 1.97 -16.44 4.08
CA ILE A 58 2.38 -15.19 4.71
C ILE A 58 3.78 -14.87 4.22
N ILE A 59 3.99 -13.63 3.78
CA ILE A 59 5.24 -13.14 3.21
C ILE A 59 5.71 -11.94 4.04
N GLU A 60 6.89 -12.06 4.62
CA GLU A 60 7.50 -10.97 5.37
C GLU A 60 8.06 -9.89 4.43
N LEU A 61 7.83 -8.62 4.76
CA LEU A 61 8.30 -7.49 3.94
C LEU A 61 9.79 -7.20 4.10
N LYS A 62 10.42 -7.76 5.13
CA LYS A 62 11.84 -7.54 5.45
C LYS A 62 12.76 -8.13 4.39
N ASP A 63 12.51 -9.36 3.98
CA ASP A 63 13.36 -10.14 3.09
C ASP A 63 12.60 -10.98 2.05
N PHE A 64 11.28 -10.82 2.01
CA PHE A 64 10.33 -11.63 1.25
C PHE A 64 10.35 -13.11 1.64
N GLY A 65 10.81 -13.42 2.85
CA GLY A 65 10.70 -14.73 3.45
C GLY A 65 9.23 -15.18 3.56
N VAL A 66 9.00 -16.49 3.49
CA VAL A 66 7.66 -17.09 3.57
C VAL A 66 7.58 -17.97 4.82
N PRO A 67 7.31 -17.38 6.01
CA PRO A 67 7.24 -18.15 7.26
C PRO A 67 6.10 -19.16 7.26
N VAL A 68 5.03 -18.88 6.54
CA VAL A 68 3.87 -19.77 6.41
C VAL A 68 3.58 -20.02 4.95
N SER A 69 3.56 -21.30 4.54
CA SER A 69 3.13 -21.73 3.21
C SER A 69 2.20 -22.93 3.36
N ARG A 70 0.95 -22.75 2.96
CA ARG A 70 -0.07 -23.80 2.91
C ARG A 70 -0.42 -24.20 1.47
N SER A 71 0.22 -23.58 0.50
CA SER A 71 0.08 -23.86 -0.93
C SER A 71 1.34 -24.51 -1.47
N GLU A 72 1.23 -25.66 -2.12
CA GLU A 72 2.36 -26.33 -2.80
C GLU A 72 3.00 -25.42 -3.85
N LYS A 73 2.19 -24.62 -4.57
CA LYS A 73 2.70 -23.67 -5.56
C LYS A 73 3.57 -22.58 -4.90
N LEU A 74 3.15 -22.06 -3.73
CA LEU A 74 3.90 -21.04 -3.01
C LEU A 74 5.18 -21.64 -2.43
N ALA A 75 5.11 -22.83 -1.85
CA ALA A 75 6.28 -23.55 -1.35
C ALA A 75 7.29 -23.80 -2.46
N TYR A 76 6.85 -24.31 -3.59
CA TYR A 76 7.70 -24.52 -4.77
C TYR A 76 8.32 -23.20 -5.26
N ALA A 77 7.52 -22.13 -5.38
CA ALA A 77 8.01 -20.83 -5.82
C ALA A 77 9.05 -20.24 -4.86
N ARG A 78 8.87 -20.41 -3.55
CA ARG A 78 9.85 -19.99 -2.53
C ARG A 78 11.18 -20.70 -2.71
N ASP A 79 11.15 -22.02 -2.87
CA ASP A 79 12.35 -22.86 -2.89
C ASP A 79 13.09 -22.80 -4.25
N HIS A 80 12.39 -22.45 -5.34
CA HIS A 80 12.88 -22.46 -6.71
C HIS A 80 12.79 -21.10 -7.42
N LEU A 81 12.73 -19.99 -6.67
CA LEU A 81 12.50 -18.65 -7.24
C LEU A 81 13.49 -18.29 -8.36
N ASN A 82 14.78 -18.54 -8.13
CA ASN A 82 15.84 -18.25 -9.11
C ASN A 82 15.73 -19.14 -10.36
N GLU A 83 15.34 -20.39 -10.19
CA GLU A 83 15.15 -21.34 -11.28
C GLU A 83 13.94 -20.93 -12.14
N ILE A 84 12.81 -20.63 -11.50
CA ILE A 84 11.60 -20.14 -12.16
C ILE A 84 11.87 -18.85 -12.93
N PHE A 85 12.60 -17.91 -12.29
CA PHE A 85 12.98 -16.65 -12.93
C PHE A 85 13.92 -16.89 -14.11
N GLY A 86 14.93 -17.76 -13.97
CA GLY A 86 15.85 -18.11 -15.05
C GLY A 86 15.18 -18.79 -16.22
N HIS A 87 14.20 -19.68 -15.97
CA HIS A 87 13.41 -20.29 -17.03
C HIS A 87 12.53 -19.29 -17.76
N LYS A 88 11.91 -18.35 -17.02
CA LYS A 88 11.07 -17.30 -17.60
C LYS A 88 11.86 -16.28 -18.41
N PHE A 89 13.09 -15.99 -17.97
CA PHE A 89 13.98 -14.98 -18.55
C PHE A 89 15.37 -15.58 -18.80
N PRO A 90 15.55 -16.46 -19.80
CA PRO A 90 16.78 -17.26 -19.98
C PRO A 90 18.01 -16.44 -20.38
N CYS A 91 17.81 -15.24 -20.93
CA CYS A 91 18.93 -14.38 -21.35
C CYS A 91 19.15 -13.27 -20.34
N ARG A 92 18.68 -12.09 -20.63
CA ARG A 92 18.79 -10.92 -19.79
C ARG A 92 17.41 -10.32 -19.59
N PHE A 93 17.01 -10.15 -18.33
CA PHE A 93 15.77 -9.42 -18.02
C PHE A 93 15.88 -7.96 -18.46
N ARG A 94 14.88 -7.49 -19.22
CA ARG A 94 14.79 -6.14 -19.76
C ARG A 94 13.47 -5.50 -19.36
N PRO A 95 13.36 -4.16 -19.37
CA PRO A 95 12.07 -3.50 -19.09
C PRO A 95 10.92 -3.97 -19.98
N ASP A 96 11.20 -4.33 -21.24
CA ASP A 96 10.20 -4.81 -22.19
C ASP A 96 9.67 -6.23 -21.86
N ASP A 97 10.37 -6.97 -21.00
CA ASP A 97 9.92 -8.28 -20.51
C ASP A 97 8.84 -8.15 -19.43
N ILE A 98 8.62 -6.95 -18.91
CA ILE A 98 7.59 -6.67 -17.92
C ILE A 98 6.24 -6.58 -18.63
N SER A 99 5.33 -7.49 -18.30
CA SER A 99 3.94 -7.44 -18.75
C SER A 99 3.02 -7.25 -17.55
N TYR A 100 2.12 -6.30 -17.64
CA TYR A 100 1.08 -6.06 -16.66
C TYR A 100 -0.24 -6.64 -17.15
N GLU A 101 -1.10 -7.06 -16.23
CA GLU A 101 -2.46 -7.45 -16.59
C GLU A 101 -3.22 -6.25 -17.17
N LYS A 102 -4.14 -6.56 -18.10
CA LYS A 102 -5.00 -5.54 -18.73
C LYS A 102 -6.37 -5.59 -18.06
N GLU A 103 -6.46 -4.93 -16.91
CA GLU A 103 -7.72 -4.81 -16.20
C GLU A 103 -8.68 -3.84 -16.90
N LYS A 104 -9.96 -4.07 -16.66
CA LYS A 104 -11.00 -3.13 -17.07
C LYS A 104 -11.20 -2.08 -15.97
N SER A 105 -11.67 -0.92 -16.35
CA SER A 105 -11.90 0.18 -15.41
C SER A 105 -12.87 -0.18 -14.27
N GLU A 106 -13.77 -1.11 -14.50
CA GLU A 106 -14.78 -1.59 -13.55
C GLU A 106 -14.28 -2.73 -12.66
N ASP A 107 -13.13 -3.34 -12.97
CA ASP A 107 -12.59 -4.43 -12.18
C ASP A 107 -12.20 -3.93 -10.78
N LEU A 108 -12.41 -4.77 -9.77
CA LEU A 108 -12.10 -4.46 -8.39
C LEU A 108 -10.58 -4.39 -8.20
N ALA A 109 -10.10 -3.27 -7.66
CA ALA A 109 -8.69 -3.05 -7.38
C ALA A 109 -8.37 -3.16 -5.88
N ILE A 110 -9.24 -2.62 -5.03
CA ILE A 110 -8.98 -2.48 -3.60
C ILE A 110 -10.26 -2.77 -2.80
N ILE A 111 -10.10 -3.44 -1.65
CA ILE A 111 -11.12 -3.47 -0.60
C ILE A 111 -10.55 -2.71 0.60
N ASN A 112 -11.04 -1.49 0.83
CA ASN A 112 -10.56 -0.65 1.92
C ASN A 112 -11.49 -0.76 3.14
N TYR A 113 -10.94 -1.22 4.27
CA TYR A 113 -11.72 -1.38 5.50
C TYR A 113 -11.76 -0.09 6.31
N THR A 114 -12.96 0.28 6.70
CA THR A 114 -13.20 1.43 7.59
C THR A 114 -13.68 0.94 8.95
N SER A 115 -13.30 1.65 10.02
CA SER A 115 -13.85 1.41 11.36
C SER A 115 -15.35 1.73 11.34
N GLY A 116 -16.18 0.71 11.29
CA GLY A 116 -17.63 0.89 11.32
C GLY A 116 -18.09 1.43 12.68
N THR A 117 -19.04 2.35 12.68
CA THR A 117 -19.71 2.87 13.89
C THR A 117 -20.45 1.77 14.67
N THR A 118 -20.69 0.62 14.04
CA THR A 118 -21.39 -0.56 14.60
C THR A 118 -20.46 -1.61 15.19
N GLY A 119 -19.15 -1.32 15.32
CA GLY A 119 -18.15 -2.25 15.87
C GLY A 119 -17.56 -3.24 14.87
N TYR A 120 -18.17 -3.42 13.71
CA TYR A 120 -17.62 -4.27 12.63
C TYR A 120 -16.99 -3.41 11.52
N SER A 121 -15.80 -3.81 11.09
CA SER A 121 -15.14 -3.17 9.95
C SER A 121 -15.93 -3.46 8.67
N LYS A 122 -16.16 -2.42 7.87
CA LYS A 122 -16.84 -2.53 6.56
C LYS A 122 -15.83 -2.44 5.44
N GLY A 123 -15.85 -3.40 4.52
CA GLY A 123 -15.01 -3.39 3.33
C GLY A 123 -15.65 -2.57 2.21
N VAL A 124 -15.03 -1.46 1.86
CA VAL A 124 -15.44 -0.62 0.71
C VAL A 124 -14.73 -1.13 -0.53
N MET A 125 -15.50 -1.60 -1.50
CA MET A 125 -15.00 -2.12 -2.77
C MET A 125 -14.73 -0.98 -3.74
N LEU A 126 -13.49 -0.80 -4.16
CA LEU A 126 -13.04 0.28 -5.03
C LEU A 126 -12.53 -0.29 -6.36
N PRO A 127 -13.22 -0.02 -7.48
CA PRO A 127 -12.74 -0.38 -8.81
C PRO A 127 -11.61 0.55 -9.26
N TYR A 128 -10.83 0.12 -10.26
CA TYR A 128 -9.72 0.89 -10.82
C TYR A 128 -10.12 2.32 -11.18
N ARG A 129 -11.29 2.50 -11.81
CA ARG A 129 -11.78 3.84 -12.19
C ARG A 129 -11.89 4.81 -11.01
N SER A 130 -12.28 4.34 -9.83
CA SER A 130 -12.45 5.20 -8.65
C SER A 130 -11.12 5.77 -8.16
N ILE A 131 -10.03 5.01 -8.29
CA ILE A 131 -8.68 5.45 -7.93
C ILE A 131 -8.13 6.37 -9.02
N LEU A 132 -8.21 5.92 -10.28
CA LEU A 132 -7.66 6.65 -11.42
C LEU A 132 -8.33 8.01 -11.64
N SER A 133 -9.66 8.12 -11.45
CA SER A 133 -10.37 9.38 -11.58
C SER A 133 -9.87 10.44 -10.59
N ASN A 134 -9.55 10.04 -9.34
CA ASN A 134 -8.96 10.95 -8.36
C ASN A 134 -7.54 11.37 -8.75
N VAL A 135 -6.71 10.45 -9.24
CA VAL A 135 -5.36 10.76 -9.73
C VAL A 135 -5.41 11.73 -10.91
N LEU A 136 -6.31 11.50 -11.89
CA LEU A 136 -6.49 12.36 -13.03
C LEU A 136 -6.99 13.75 -12.62
N TYR A 137 -7.97 13.83 -11.71
CA TYR A 137 -8.42 15.09 -11.15
C TYR A 137 -7.28 15.89 -10.50
N CYS A 138 -6.42 15.23 -9.72
CA CYS A 138 -5.27 15.87 -9.10
C CYS A 138 -4.28 16.38 -10.14
N LYS A 139 -4.01 15.60 -11.19
CA LYS A 139 -3.13 16.04 -12.31
C LYS A 139 -3.67 17.28 -12.99
N GLU A 140 -4.99 17.39 -13.17
CA GLU A 140 -5.62 18.54 -13.80
C GLU A 140 -5.67 19.78 -12.88
N LYS A 141 -5.99 19.59 -11.59
CA LYS A 141 -6.30 20.72 -10.68
C LYS A 141 -5.14 21.16 -9.80
N ILE A 142 -4.22 20.27 -9.42
CA ILE A 142 -3.16 20.59 -8.46
C ILE A 142 -1.86 20.98 -9.16
N GLY A 143 -1.60 20.43 -10.34
CA GLY A 143 -0.50 20.86 -11.21
C GLY A 143 0.90 20.49 -10.69
N LEU A 144 1.04 19.36 -10.00
CA LEU A 144 2.34 18.80 -9.64
C LEU A 144 3.11 18.37 -10.88
N LYS A 145 4.40 18.67 -10.94
CA LYS A 145 5.27 18.41 -12.09
C LYS A 145 6.36 17.40 -11.77
N ALA A 146 6.94 16.83 -12.80
CA ALA A 146 8.13 15.99 -12.66
C ALA A 146 9.27 16.75 -11.97
N GLY A 147 9.89 16.14 -10.98
CA GLY A 147 10.94 16.72 -10.16
C GLY A 147 10.46 17.56 -8.97
N ASP A 148 9.16 17.88 -8.87
CA ASP A 148 8.61 18.51 -7.66
C ASP A 148 8.74 17.55 -6.47
N SER A 149 8.83 18.09 -5.25
CA SER A 149 8.90 17.30 -4.02
C SER A 149 7.54 17.22 -3.33
N VAL A 150 7.22 16.03 -2.81
CA VAL A 150 6.04 15.75 -1.98
C VAL A 150 6.49 15.03 -0.72
N VAL A 151 6.00 15.45 0.45
CA VAL A 151 6.20 14.73 1.70
C VAL A 151 4.97 13.87 1.99
N SER A 152 5.16 12.56 1.95
CA SER A 152 4.13 11.58 2.28
C SER A 152 4.10 11.36 3.78
N MET A 153 3.04 11.81 4.43
CA MET A 153 2.84 11.71 5.87
C MET A 153 1.51 11.06 6.25
N LEU A 154 0.64 10.81 5.29
CA LEU A 154 -0.61 10.11 5.51
C LEU A 154 -0.39 8.60 5.51
N PRO A 155 -1.18 7.84 6.28
CA PRO A 155 -1.11 6.38 6.26
C PRO A 155 -1.43 5.84 4.86
N LEU A 156 -0.47 5.14 4.23
CA LEU A 156 -0.66 4.55 2.90
C LEU A 156 -1.64 3.36 2.89
N GLY A 157 -1.95 2.79 4.05
CA GLY A 157 -3.04 1.84 4.21
C GLY A 157 -4.44 2.47 4.11
N HIS A 158 -4.53 3.81 4.14
CA HIS A 158 -5.77 4.52 3.88
C HIS A 158 -5.80 4.98 2.43
N VAL A 159 -6.94 4.77 1.74
CA VAL A 159 -7.06 5.09 0.30
C VAL A 159 -6.71 6.54 -0.04
N PHE A 160 -6.98 7.48 0.86
CA PHE A 160 -6.62 8.89 0.66
C PHE A 160 -5.11 9.07 0.60
N GLY A 161 -4.35 8.56 1.58
CA GLY A 161 -2.89 8.61 1.59
C GLY A 161 -2.29 7.87 0.38
N MET A 162 -2.80 6.69 0.07
CA MET A 162 -2.34 5.93 -1.10
C MET A 162 -2.57 6.71 -2.41
N THR A 163 -3.72 7.34 -2.58
CA THR A 163 -4.06 8.03 -3.82
C THR A 163 -3.32 9.36 -3.96
N PHE A 164 -3.33 10.20 -2.93
CA PHE A 164 -2.81 11.57 -3.02
C PHE A 164 -1.32 11.67 -2.69
N ASP A 165 -0.84 11.00 -1.63
CA ASP A 165 0.59 11.08 -1.27
C ASP A 165 1.47 10.19 -2.15
N PHE A 166 0.94 9.05 -2.63
CA PHE A 166 1.74 8.10 -3.39
C PHE A 166 1.41 8.10 -4.89
N LEU A 167 0.22 7.61 -5.29
CA LEU A 167 -0.08 7.38 -6.70
C LEU A 167 -0.07 8.66 -7.54
N TYR A 168 -0.65 9.74 -7.03
CA TYR A 168 -0.63 11.03 -7.74
C TYR A 168 0.80 11.56 -7.91
N GLY A 169 1.58 11.60 -6.83
CA GLY A 169 2.96 12.06 -6.88
C GLY A 169 3.82 11.18 -7.79
N PHE A 170 3.69 9.85 -7.69
CA PHE A 170 4.39 8.89 -8.53
C PHE A 170 4.07 9.08 -10.02
N THR A 171 2.78 9.18 -10.37
CA THR A 171 2.34 9.37 -11.77
C THR A 171 2.65 10.75 -12.33
N ALA A 172 2.89 11.74 -11.47
CA ALA A 172 3.37 13.06 -11.86
C ALA A 172 4.90 13.11 -12.07
N GLY A 173 5.64 12.07 -11.69
CA GLY A 173 7.10 12.04 -11.71
C GLY A 173 7.75 12.88 -10.61
N ALA A 174 7.06 13.06 -9.49
CA ALA A 174 7.55 13.81 -8.34
C ALA A 174 8.52 12.99 -7.49
N HIS A 175 9.36 13.67 -6.72
CA HIS A 175 10.16 13.06 -5.66
C HIS A 175 9.29 12.86 -4.42
N LEU A 176 9.07 11.60 -4.04
CA LEU A 176 8.26 11.22 -2.88
C LEU A 176 9.17 10.99 -1.66
N TRP A 177 8.98 11.79 -0.62
CA TRP A 177 9.71 11.72 0.63
C TRP A 177 8.80 11.12 1.70
N PHE A 178 9.09 9.89 2.13
CA PHE A 178 8.29 9.20 3.14
C PHE A 178 8.83 9.50 4.54
N LEU A 179 7.96 9.99 5.43
CA LEU A 179 8.31 10.12 6.83
C LEU A 179 8.44 8.74 7.48
N THR A 180 9.63 8.45 8.01
CA THR A 180 9.92 7.18 8.70
C THR A 180 9.55 7.20 10.18
N ARG A 181 9.17 8.36 10.70
CA ARG A 181 8.75 8.59 12.08
C ARG A 181 7.30 9.05 12.14
N MET A 182 6.64 8.80 13.27
CA MET A 182 5.27 9.28 13.50
C MET A 182 5.20 10.80 13.29
N PRO A 183 4.26 11.28 12.45
CA PRO A 183 4.13 12.70 12.16
C PRO A 183 3.79 13.51 13.43
N SER A 184 4.77 14.20 13.98
CA SER A 184 4.57 15.23 15.01
C SER A 184 4.71 16.62 14.39
N PRO A 185 4.13 17.69 14.97
CA PRO A 185 4.28 19.04 14.44
C PRO A 185 5.74 19.45 14.22
N LYS A 186 6.64 19.04 15.12
CA LYS A 186 8.08 19.29 15.00
C LYS A 186 8.69 18.58 13.80
N ILE A 187 8.47 17.27 13.68
CA ILE A 187 9.00 16.45 12.56
C ILE A 187 8.49 16.97 11.22
N ILE A 188 7.20 17.33 11.15
CA ILE A 188 6.59 17.87 9.93
C ILE A 188 7.23 19.22 9.57
N ALA A 189 7.39 20.12 10.54
CA ALA A 189 8.00 21.43 10.28
C ALA A 189 9.47 21.30 9.83
N GLU A 190 10.25 20.44 10.48
CA GLU A 190 11.64 20.15 10.09
C GLU A 190 11.70 19.59 8.66
N SER A 191 10.85 18.60 8.34
CA SER A 191 10.78 18.00 7.00
C SER A 191 10.37 19.01 5.93
N PHE A 192 9.42 19.91 6.23
CA PHE A 192 9.00 20.93 5.29
C PHE A 192 10.07 21.99 5.05
N ALA A 193 10.84 22.35 6.08
CA ALA A 193 11.95 23.29 5.96
C ALA A 193 13.09 22.72 5.09
N GLU A 194 13.38 21.43 5.23
CA GLU A 194 14.42 20.72 4.49
C GLU A 194 14.00 20.42 3.05
N ILE A 195 12.84 19.79 2.87
CA ILE A 195 12.38 19.23 1.57
C ILE A 195 11.71 20.30 0.72
N ARG A 196 11.04 21.28 1.34
CA ARG A 196 10.26 22.34 0.67
C ARG A 196 9.25 21.75 -0.32
N PRO A 197 8.30 20.94 0.15
CA PRO A 197 7.36 20.26 -0.71
C PRO A 197 6.51 21.24 -1.51
N ARG A 198 6.25 20.91 -2.77
CA ARG A 198 5.39 21.71 -3.66
C ARG A 198 3.91 21.58 -3.30
N VAL A 199 3.52 20.37 -2.88
CA VAL A 199 2.15 20.02 -2.49
C VAL A 199 2.20 19.25 -1.18
N ILE A 200 1.24 19.52 -0.31
CA ILE A 200 1.08 18.87 0.99
C ILE A 200 -0.37 18.35 1.05
N ALA A 201 -0.54 17.03 1.15
CA ALA A 201 -1.80 16.43 1.49
C ALA A 201 -1.85 16.17 3.00
N CYS A 202 -2.82 16.73 3.69
CA CYS A 202 -2.95 16.56 5.14
C CYS A 202 -4.41 16.64 5.59
N VAL A 203 -4.66 16.15 6.79
CA VAL A 203 -5.96 16.31 7.45
C VAL A 203 -6.03 17.62 8.24
N PRO A 204 -7.20 18.26 8.39
CA PRO A 204 -7.35 19.56 9.07
C PRO A 204 -6.69 19.61 10.46
N LEU A 205 -6.78 18.53 11.23
CA LEU A 205 -6.16 18.43 12.55
C LEU A 205 -4.64 18.66 12.56
N ILE A 206 -3.94 18.21 11.50
CA ILE A 206 -2.50 18.42 11.36
C ILE A 206 -2.22 19.90 11.11
N VAL A 207 -2.97 20.54 10.23
CA VAL A 207 -2.86 21.97 9.93
C VAL A 207 -3.07 22.79 11.21
N GLU A 208 -4.17 22.52 11.92
CA GLU A 208 -4.46 23.20 13.20
C GLU A 208 -3.33 23.06 14.23
N LYS A 209 -2.75 21.87 14.37
CA LYS A 209 -1.64 21.63 15.32
C LYS A 209 -0.37 22.38 14.94
N ILE A 210 -0.11 22.59 13.65
CA ILE A 210 1.05 23.37 13.18
C ILE A 210 0.83 24.85 13.49
N PHE A 211 -0.35 25.40 13.20
CA PHE A 211 -0.64 26.83 13.37
C PHE A 211 -0.99 27.25 14.81
N LYS A 212 -1.54 26.36 15.65
CA LYS A 212 -1.82 26.69 17.07
C LYS A 212 -0.59 26.73 17.97
N LYS A 213 0.58 26.41 17.47
CA LYS A 213 1.86 26.41 18.23
C LYS A 213 2.71 27.65 18.02
N ASN A 214 2.18 28.67 17.31
CA ASN A 214 2.79 29.98 17.13
C ASN A 214 2.04 31.03 17.95
#